data_654afa2a2f0e28251cca6f12d2cc21e7
#
_entry.id   654afa2a2f0e28251cca6f12d2cc21e7
#
_cell.length_a   1.000
_cell.length_b   1.000
_cell.length_c   1.000
_cell.angle_alpha   90.00
_cell.angle_beta   90.00
_cell.angle_gamma   90.00
#
_symmetry.space_group_name_H-M   'P 1'
#
loop_
_entity.id
_entity.type
_entity.pdbx_description
1 polymer ?
#
loop_
_entity_poly.entity_id
_entity_poly.type
_entity_poly.pdbx_seq_one_letter_code
_entity_poly.pdbx_strand_id
1 'polypeptide(L)'
;MKKILAAVLATSALVAPAAAQEITEFRIGLLGGENAQDRLASNECFRAYTEEALGVPTKLFTAADYNGVIQGLIGGTLDMAWLGASAYAAVYLENPDAVTPVLVKTNLDGSFTYHSIGFARADSGITSLDDMKDKTFGFGDPNSTSGYLVPLVEIPAAGYSMEPGEFFSDVVFTGGHEQTIIAVLNGDVDGGVTWADGQGAWEDGYNSGQLRKSSDAGIVDMNDIVEIWKSSPIPEGPIVLRNALPEDVKTKMTELTAGLHDMDPQCAYGVAAGETAGFEPVTHDAYKTIIEVRVAQQSQSN
;
A
#
# COMPACT_ATOMS: atom_id res chain seq x y z
N MET A 1 -56.60 -58.22 14.42
CA MET A 1 -55.21 -57.86 14.11
C MET A 1 -55.25 -56.79 13.04
N LYS A 2 -55.14 -55.52 13.41
CA LYS A 2 -55.12 -54.35 12.48
C LYS A 2 -53.65 -53.97 12.20
N LYS A 3 -53.21 -54.07 10.94
CA LYS A 3 -51.93 -53.66 10.50
C LYS A 3 -51.99 -52.15 10.21
N ILE A 4 -51.22 -51.36 10.94
CA ILE A 4 -51.00 -49.89 10.68
C ILE A 4 -49.85 -49.80 9.74
N LEU A 5 -50.11 -49.25 8.54
CA LEU A 5 -49.06 -48.84 7.53
C LEU A 5 -48.61 -47.44 7.88
N ALA A 6 -47.37 -47.29 8.29
CA ALA A 6 -46.77 -45.99 8.47
C ALA A 6 -46.18 -45.50 7.12
N ALA A 7 -46.74 -44.42 6.56
CA ALA A 7 -46.21 -43.75 5.39
C ALA A 7 -45.10 -42.79 5.84
N VAL A 8 -43.86 -43.01 5.39
CA VAL A 8 -42.73 -42.11 5.57
C VAL A 8 -42.78 -41.08 4.44
N LEU A 9 -43.14 -39.84 4.76
CA LEU A 9 -42.98 -38.70 3.85
C LEU A 9 -41.50 -38.27 3.83
N ALA A 10 -40.80 -38.53 2.73
CA ALA A 10 -39.48 -37.96 2.48
C ALA A 10 -39.65 -36.52 1.99
N THR A 11 -39.36 -35.56 2.85
CA THR A 11 -39.24 -34.14 2.47
C THR A 11 -37.89 -33.89 1.78
N SER A 12 -37.92 -33.78 0.46
CA SER A 12 -36.77 -33.34 -0.32
C SER A 12 -36.60 -31.83 -0.09
N ALA A 13 -35.60 -31.42 0.68
CA ALA A 13 -35.20 -30.03 0.77
C ALA A 13 -34.58 -29.60 -0.58
N LEU A 14 -35.27 -28.77 -1.34
CA LEU A 14 -34.73 -28.06 -2.48
C LEU A 14 -33.70 -27.05 -1.93
N VAL A 15 -32.41 -27.36 -2.08
CA VAL A 15 -31.35 -26.38 -1.91
C VAL A 15 -31.42 -25.45 -3.14
N ALA A 16 -32.04 -24.29 -2.96
CA ALA A 16 -31.95 -23.23 -3.97
C ALA A 16 -30.46 -22.84 -4.12
N PRO A 17 -29.93 -22.72 -5.35
CA PRO A 17 -28.61 -22.16 -5.51
C PRO A 17 -28.63 -20.75 -4.91
N ALA A 18 -27.67 -20.44 -4.02
CA ALA A 18 -27.47 -19.07 -3.56
C ALA A 18 -27.23 -18.22 -4.82
N ALA A 19 -28.15 -17.31 -5.12
CA ALA A 19 -27.95 -16.34 -6.18
C ALA A 19 -26.66 -15.61 -5.85
N ALA A 20 -25.66 -15.63 -6.75
CA ALA A 20 -24.48 -14.82 -6.63
C ALA A 20 -24.95 -13.36 -6.44
N GLN A 21 -24.49 -12.70 -5.40
CA GLN A 21 -24.90 -11.33 -5.11
C GLN A 21 -24.31 -10.46 -6.23
N GLU A 22 -25.15 -10.00 -7.16
CA GLU A 22 -24.71 -9.09 -8.23
C GLU A 22 -24.22 -7.78 -7.61
N ILE A 23 -23.02 -7.35 -8.01
CA ILE A 23 -22.55 -6.01 -7.63
C ILE A 23 -23.22 -4.97 -8.52
N THR A 24 -23.60 -3.83 -7.96
CA THR A 24 -24.19 -2.70 -8.70
C THR A 24 -23.19 -1.57 -8.93
N GLU A 25 -22.05 -1.61 -8.26
CA GLU A 25 -20.95 -0.66 -8.33
C GLU A 25 -19.66 -1.36 -7.85
N PHE A 26 -18.50 -0.98 -8.40
CA PHE A 26 -17.20 -1.43 -7.90
C PHE A 26 -16.41 -0.24 -7.35
N ARG A 27 -15.77 -0.40 -6.18
CA ARG A 27 -15.18 0.69 -5.41
C ARG A 27 -13.72 0.42 -5.11
N ILE A 28 -12.84 1.27 -5.66
CA ILE A 28 -11.38 1.18 -5.51
C ILE A 28 -10.93 2.24 -4.52
N GLY A 29 -10.29 1.81 -3.44
CA GLY A 29 -9.68 2.69 -2.45
C GLY A 29 -8.26 3.09 -2.84
N LEU A 30 -7.96 4.37 -2.76
CA LEU A 30 -6.63 4.95 -2.95
C LEU A 30 -6.11 5.45 -1.61
N LEU A 31 -4.95 4.95 -1.18
CA LEU A 31 -4.32 5.34 0.09
C LEU A 31 -4.12 6.85 0.15
N GLY A 32 -4.30 7.43 1.32
CA GLY A 32 -4.03 8.83 1.60
C GLY A 32 -2.54 9.16 1.62
N GLY A 33 -2.24 10.43 1.96
CA GLY A 33 -0.85 10.87 2.10
C GLY A 33 -0.17 11.31 0.80
N GLU A 34 -0.97 11.65 -0.21
CA GLU A 34 -0.56 12.20 -1.49
C GLU A 34 -1.65 13.15 -2.02
N ASN A 35 -1.34 13.96 -3.05
CA ASN A 35 -2.33 14.81 -3.70
C ASN A 35 -3.47 13.96 -4.26
N ALA A 36 -4.70 14.23 -3.78
CA ALA A 36 -5.88 13.44 -4.16
C ALA A 36 -6.22 13.53 -5.66
N GLN A 37 -5.99 14.69 -6.28
CA GLN A 37 -6.28 14.87 -7.72
C GLN A 37 -5.30 14.10 -8.58
N ASP A 38 -4.00 14.09 -8.23
CA ASP A 38 -2.98 13.34 -8.94
C ASP A 38 -3.20 11.83 -8.79
N ARG A 39 -3.60 11.39 -7.59
CA ARG A 39 -3.99 9.99 -7.35
C ARG A 39 -5.18 9.57 -8.21
N LEU A 40 -6.21 10.40 -8.31
CA LEU A 40 -7.36 10.13 -9.17
C LEU A 40 -6.95 10.08 -10.64
N ALA A 41 -6.16 11.07 -11.10
CA ALA A 41 -5.73 11.15 -12.49
C ALA A 41 -4.88 9.93 -12.92
N SER A 42 -3.92 9.52 -12.09
CA SER A 42 -3.05 8.37 -12.39
C SER A 42 -3.78 7.01 -12.36
N ASN A 43 -4.97 6.93 -11.77
CA ASN A 43 -5.77 5.70 -11.68
C ASN A 43 -7.03 5.73 -12.58
N GLU A 44 -7.29 6.82 -13.32
CA GLU A 44 -8.50 6.96 -14.14
C GLU A 44 -8.56 5.94 -15.28
N CYS A 45 -7.42 5.63 -15.91
CA CYS A 45 -7.33 4.58 -16.93
C CYS A 45 -7.76 3.21 -16.37
N PHE A 46 -7.25 2.86 -15.19
CA PHE A 46 -7.58 1.60 -14.53
C PHE A 46 -9.06 1.56 -14.10
N ARG A 47 -9.60 2.68 -13.62
CA ARG A 47 -11.04 2.83 -13.36
C ARG A 47 -11.88 2.51 -14.60
N ALA A 48 -11.51 3.08 -15.75
CA ALA A 48 -12.24 2.91 -17.01
C ALA A 48 -12.18 1.44 -17.49
N TYR A 49 -11.01 0.80 -17.45
CA TYR A 49 -10.88 -0.62 -17.79
C TYR A 49 -11.66 -1.52 -16.84
N THR A 50 -11.69 -1.19 -15.55
CA THR A 50 -12.48 -1.93 -14.54
C THR A 50 -13.98 -1.81 -14.84
N GLU A 51 -14.47 -0.62 -15.16
CA GLU A 51 -15.88 -0.37 -15.52
C GLU A 51 -16.27 -1.15 -16.77
N GLU A 52 -15.41 -1.18 -17.80
CA GLU A 52 -15.63 -1.97 -19.02
C GLU A 52 -15.65 -3.48 -18.73
N ALA A 53 -14.69 -3.99 -17.96
CA ALA A 53 -14.55 -5.42 -17.65
C ALA A 53 -15.72 -5.98 -16.82
N LEU A 54 -16.20 -5.18 -15.86
CA LEU A 54 -17.25 -5.59 -14.92
C LEU A 54 -18.66 -5.24 -15.42
N GLY A 55 -18.79 -4.26 -16.33
CA GLY A 55 -20.09 -3.78 -16.82
C GLY A 55 -20.93 -3.04 -15.76
N VAL A 56 -20.30 -2.55 -14.69
CA VAL A 56 -20.93 -1.75 -13.63
C VAL A 56 -20.13 -0.48 -13.37
N PRO A 57 -20.75 0.61 -12.89
CA PRO A 57 -20.03 1.83 -12.53
C PRO A 57 -18.87 1.54 -11.58
N THR A 58 -17.69 2.07 -11.90
CA THR A 58 -16.50 1.95 -11.07
C THR A 58 -16.11 3.32 -10.52
N LYS A 59 -15.85 3.40 -9.22
CA LYS A 59 -15.49 4.64 -8.54
C LYS A 59 -14.17 4.53 -7.81
N LEU A 60 -13.38 5.61 -7.88
CA LEU A 60 -12.17 5.80 -7.09
C LEU A 60 -12.51 6.60 -5.83
N PHE A 61 -12.02 6.14 -4.68
CA PHE A 61 -12.19 6.80 -3.39
C PHE A 61 -10.83 7.14 -2.81
N THR A 62 -10.55 8.42 -2.67
CA THR A 62 -9.38 8.91 -1.92
C THR A 62 -9.74 9.00 -0.44
N ALA A 63 -8.81 8.60 0.42
CA ALA A 63 -8.91 8.79 1.86
C ALA A 63 -7.92 9.86 2.33
N ALA A 64 -8.18 10.48 3.48
CA ALA A 64 -7.26 11.45 4.08
C ALA A 64 -5.96 10.78 4.56
N ASP A 65 -6.07 9.54 5.01
CA ASP A 65 -4.99 8.71 5.55
C ASP A 65 -5.17 7.23 5.16
N TYR A 66 -4.23 6.39 5.55
CA TYR A 66 -4.29 4.94 5.30
C TYR A 66 -5.44 4.26 6.05
N ASN A 67 -5.78 4.77 7.25
CA ASN A 67 -6.85 4.18 8.06
C ASN A 67 -8.21 4.24 7.36
N GLY A 68 -8.49 5.31 6.61
CA GLY A 68 -9.73 5.44 5.83
C GLY A 68 -9.92 4.30 4.83
N VAL A 69 -8.85 3.85 4.15
CA VAL A 69 -8.91 2.71 3.23
C VAL A 69 -9.00 1.38 3.98
N ILE A 70 -8.22 1.22 5.06
CA ILE A 70 -8.26 0.02 5.92
C ILE A 70 -9.69 -0.21 6.42
N GLN A 71 -10.32 0.80 7.01
CA GLN A 71 -11.68 0.71 7.53
C GLN A 71 -12.73 0.55 6.42
N GLY A 72 -12.48 1.17 5.25
CA GLY A 72 -13.33 0.99 4.07
C GLY A 72 -13.38 -0.45 3.57
N LEU A 73 -12.24 -1.16 3.57
CA LEU A 73 -12.16 -2.58 3.20
C LEU A 73 -12.82 -3.47 4.26
N ILE A 74 -12.53 -3.26 5.55
CA ILE A 74 -13.10 -4.02 6.67
C ILE A 74 -14.61 -3.83 6.75
N GLY A 75 -15.08 -2.59 6.62
CA GLY A 75 -16.50 -2.24 6.66
C GLY A 75 -17.28 -2.54 5.37
N GLY A 76 -16.61 -3.00 4.30
CA GLY A 76 -17.24 -3.36 3.03
C GLY A 76 -17.72 -2.17 2.19
N THR A 77 -17.20 -0.95 2.44
CA THR A 77 -17.45 0.24 1.62
C THR A 77 -16.45 0.40 0.48
N LEU A 78 -15.39 -0.40 0.48
CA LEU A 78 -14.42 -0.54 -0.61
C LEU A 78 -14.34 -2.00 -1.03
N ASP A 79 -14.05 -2.25 -2.29
CA ASP A 79 -14.00 -3.58 -2.90
C ASP A 79 -12.57 -4.02 -3.26
N MET A 80 -11.70 -3.06 -3.55
CA MET A 80 -10.32 -3.26 -3.95
C MET A 80 -9.45 -2.11 -3.43
N ALA A 81 -8.20 -2.39 -3.10
CA ALA A 81 -7.17 -1.38 -2.89
C ALA A 81 -5.77 -1.97 -3.14
N TRP A 82 -4.79 -1.10 -3.42
CA TRP A 82 -3.38 -1.42 -3.30
C TRP A 82 -2.91 -0.93 -1.94
N LEU A 83 -2.46 -1.84 -1.10
CA LEU A 83 -2.00 -1.56 0.27
C LEU A 83 -0.48 -1.69 0.36
N GLY A 84 0.14 -0.95 1.28
CA GLY A 84 1.44 -1.36 1.79
C GLY A 84 1.31 -2.62 2.66
N ALA A 85 2.38 -3.38 2.82
CA ALA A 85 2.36 -4.64 3.60
C ALA A 85 1.93 -4.43 5.06
N SER A 86 2.28 -3.29 5.70
CA SER A 86 1.83 -2.94 7.06
C SER A 86 0.34 -2.59 7.11
N ALA A 87 -0.20 -1.89 6.08
CA ALA A 87 -1.63 -1.61 6.00
C ALA A 87 -2.44 -2.90 5.78
N TYR A 88 -1.92 -3.82 4.93
CA TYR A 88 -2.50 -5.17 4.81
C TYR A 88 -2.49 -5.92 6.14
N ALA A 89 -1.37 -5.88 6.86
CA ALA A 89 -1.28 -6.48 8.21
C ALA A 89 -2.32 -5.88 9.16
N ALA A 90 -2.59 -4.56 9.09
CA ALA A 90 -3.63 -3.94 9.91
C ALA A 90 -5.03 -4.48 9.57
N VAL A 91 -5.37 -4.59 8.28
CA VAL A 91 -6.66 -5.21 7.86
C VAL A 91 -6.77 -6.64 8.38
N TYR A 92 -5.71 -7.45 8.18
CA TYR A 92 -5.71 -8.85 8.58
C TYR A 92 -5.83 -9.05 10.09
N LEU A 93 -5.14 -8.25 10.90
CA LEU A 93 -5.18 -8.35 12.36
C LEU A 93 -6.54 -7.94 12.92
N GLU A 94 -7.23 -6.99 12.29
CA GLU A 94 -8.57 -6.56 12.71
C GLU A 94 -9.66 -7.50 12.20
N ASN A 95 -9.58 -7.92 10.93
CA ASN A 95 -10.52 -8.88 10.32
C ASN A 95 -9.80 -9.73 9.26
N PRO A 96 -9.34 -10.96 9.62
CA PRO A 96 -8.60 -11.83 8.69
C PRO A 96 -9.43 -12.28 7.48
N ASP A 97 -10.75 -12.19 7.57
CA ASP A 97 -11.68 -12.58 6.50
C ASP A 97 -12.13 -11.39 5.62
N ALA A 98 -11.61 -10.19 5.84
CA ALA A 98 -12.05 -9.00 5.09
C ALA A 98 -11.60 -9.03 3.62
N VAL A 99 -10.33 -9.34 3.37
CA VAL A 99 -9.71 -9.27 2.05
C VAL A 99 -8.77 -10.44 1.77
N THR A 100 -8.54 -10.71 0.49
CA THR A 100 -7.48 -11.61 0.01
C THR A 100 -6.46 -10.81 -0.81
N PRO A 101 -5.15 -10.96 -0.55
CA PRO A 101 -4.10 -10.46 -1.43
C PRO A 101 -4.09 -11.31 -2.71
N VAL A 102 -4.11 -10.66 -3.87
CA VAL A 102 -4.22 -11.35 -5.16
C VAL A 102 -3.01 -11.14 -6.04
N LEU A 103 -2.48 -9.93 -6.08
CA LEU A 103 -1.37 -9.55 -6.95
C LEU A 103 -0.39 -8.63 -6.21
N VAL A 104 0.83 -8.59 -6.71
CA VAL A 104 1.89 -7.69 -6.27
C VAL A 104 2.59 -7.09 -7.49
N LYS A 105 3.08 -5.86 -7.39
CA LYS A 105 3.90 -5.23 -8.42
C LYS A 105 5.23 -5.97 -8.59
N THR A 106 5.68 -6.12 -9.83
CA THR A 106 6.99 -6.67 -10.19
C THR A 106 7.89 -5.56 -10.71
N ASN A 107 9.09 -5.44 -10.15
CA ASN A 107 10.11 -4.51 -10.64
C ASN A 107 10.72 -4.99 -11.97
N LEU A 108 11.45 -4.12 -12.67
CA LEU A 108 12.04 -4.44 -13.97
C LEU A 108 13.07 -5.60 -13.92
N ASP A 109 13.71 -5.83 -12.77
CA ASP A 109 14.61 -6.96 -12.53
C ASP A 109 13.90 -8.25 -12.11
N GLY A 110 12.57 -8.25 -12.04
CA GLY A 110 11.74 -9.37 -11.61
C GLY A 110 11.61 -9.52 -10.09
N SER A 111 12.16 -8.61 -9.28
CA SER A 111 11.99 -8.63 -7.83
C SER A 111 10.62 -8.10 -7.40
N PHE A 112 10.23 -8.47 -6.16
CA PHE A 112 8.99 -8.01 -5.50
C PHE A 112 9.34 -7.23 -4.23
N THR A 113 10.38 -6.39 -4.28
CA THR A 113 10.85 -5.65 -3.12
C THR A 113 11.10 -4.18 -3.46
N TYR A 114 10.98 -3.34 -2.45
CA TYR A 114 11.29 -1.93 -2.50
C TYR A 114 12.01 -1.52 -1.21
N HIS A 115 12.29 -0.23 -1.02
CA HIS A 115 13.02 0.26 0.14
C HIS A 115 12.31 1.47 0.77
N SER A 116 12.47 1.61 2.08
CA SER A 116 12.35 2.89 2.75
C SER A 116 13.63 3.69 2.48
N ILE A 117 13.46 4.92 2.04
CA ILE A 117 14.56 5.83 1.71
C ILE A 117 14.52 6.99 2.68
N GLY A 118 15.56 7.11 3.50
CA GLY A 118 15.81 8.26 4.35
C GLY A 118 16.49 9.36 3.54
N PHE A 119 16.01 10.60 3.64
CA PHE A 119 16.54 11.73 2.89
C PHE A 119 16.48 13.03 3.70
N ALA A 120 17.31 13.99 3.31
CA ALA A 120 17.36 15.33 3.85
C ALA A 120 17.60 16.34 2.71
N ARG A 121 17.47 17.66 2.98
CA ARG A 121 17.83 18.65 1.98
C ARG A 121 19.34 18.65 1.72
N ALA A 122 19.73 18.81 0.46
CA ALA A 122 21.14 18.84 0.04
C ALA A 122 21.93 20.02 0.64
N ASP A 123 21.25 21.15 0.91
CA ASP A 123 21.85 22.35 1.50
C ASP A 123 21.91 22.33 3.04
N SER A 124 21.35 21.29 3.69
CA SER A 124 21.28 21.19 5.16
C SER A 124 22.61 20.81 5.83
N GLY A 125 23.55 20.24 5.06
CA GLY A 125 24.77 19.64 5.58
C GLY A 125 24.57 18.25 6.19
N ILE A 126 23.36 17.69 6.14
CA ILE A 126 23.04 16.33 6.57
C ILE A 126 23.31 15.39 5.41
N THR A 127 24.20 14.41 5.60
CA THR A 127 24.62 13.46 4.56
C THR A 127 24.49 11.99 5.00
N SER A 128 24.14 11.77 6.26
CA SER A 128 23.98 10.45 6.86
C SER A 128 23.03 10.50 8.06
N LEU A 129 22.63 9.33 8.60
CA LEU A 129 21.87 9.29 9.86
C LEU A 129 22.65 9.88 11.04
N ASP A 130 23.99 9.79 11.07
CA ASP A 130 24.80 10.41 12.12
C ASP A 130 24.59 11.91 12.24
N ASP A 131 24.40 12.58 11.12
CA ASP A 131 24.18 14.03 11.05
C ASP A 131 22.78 14.44 11.52
N MET A 132 21.86 13.48 11.69
CA MET A 132 20.50 13.70 12.21
C MET A 132 20.45 13.86 13.73
N LYS A 133 21.58 13.79 14.42
CA LYS A 133 21.60 14.04 15.86
C LYS A 133 21.07 15.43 16.19
N ASP A 134 20.16 15.51 17.18
CA ASP A 134 19.48 16.74 17.61
C ASP A 134 18.64 17.41 16.50
N LYS A 135 18.23 16.65 15.46
CA LYS A 135 17.39 17.08 14.34
C LYS A 135 16.00 16.48 14.42
N THR A 136 15.05 17.10 13.72
CA THR A 136 13.67 16.60 13.63
C THR A 136 13.55 15.58 12.50
N PHE A 137 12.95 14.41 12.79
CA PHE A 137 12.75 13.33 11.82
C PHE A 137 11.28 13.13 11.49
N GLY A 138 10.95 13.05 10.21
CA GLY A 138 9.60 12.88 9.68
C GLY A 138 9.29 11.44 9.28
N PHE A 139 8.28 10.83 9.90
CA PHE A 139 7.60 9.64 9.41
C PHE A 139 6.43 10.01 8.50
N GLY A 140 6.01 9.08 7.62
CA GLY A 140 4.82 9.23 6.80
C GLY A 140 3.52 8.99 7.57
N ASP A 141 2.83 7.88 7.28
CA ASP A 141 1.58 7.44 7.94
C ASP A 141 1.87 6.29 8.91
N PRO A 142 1.23 6.23 10.10
CA PRO A 142 1.42 5.15 11.08
C PRO A 142 1.13 3.74 10.57
N ASN A 143 0.36 3.59 9.48
CA ASN A 143 0.07 2.32 8.84
C ASN A 143 0.98 2.04 7.63
N SER A 144 1.89 2.96 7.29
CA SER A 144 2.85 2.76 6.20
C SER A 144 3.94 1.77 6.59
N THR A 145 4.35 0.90 5.66
CA THR A 145 5.46 -0.02 5.85
C THR A 145 6.79 0.73 5.83
N SER A 146 7.09 1.39 4.72
CA SER A 146 8.34 2.14 4.49
C SER A 146 8.32 3.53 5.11
N GLY A 147 7.15 4.15 5.27
CA GLY A 147 7.01 5.46 5.90
C GLY A 147 7.00 5.41 7.43
N TYR A 148 6.92 4.21 8.04
CA TYR A 148 6.89 4.10 9.50
C TYR A 148 7.42 2.77 10.02
N LEU A 149 6.76 1.62 9.74
CA LEU A 149 7.01 0.37 10.45
C LEU A 149 8.46 -0.12 10.34
N VAL A 150 9.01 -0.11 9.12
CA VAL A 150 10.37 -0.59 8.88
C VAL A 150 11.42 0.37 9.43
N PRO A 151 11.39 1.70 9.15
CA PRO A 151 12.35 2.61 9.76
C PRO A 151 12.26 2.65 11.29
N LEU A 152 11.07 2.49 11.88
CA LEU A 152 10.91 2.40 13.34
C LEU A 152 11.64 1.20 13.96
N VAL A 153 11.89 0.14 13.20
CA VAL A 153 12.62 -1.06 13.67
C VAL A 153 14.09 -1.02 13.27
N GLU A 154 14.40 -0.66 12.02
CA GLU A 154 15.76 -0.76 11.50
C GLU A 154 16.66 0.40 11.94
N ILE A 155 16.13 1.61 12.09
CA ILE A 155 16.93 2.76 12.54
C ILE A 155 17.41 2.57 14.00
N PRO A 156 16.56 2.13 14.97
CA PRO A 156 17.05 1.76 16.29
C PRO A 156 18.01 0.58 16.30
N ALA A 157 17.80 -0.43 15.46
CA ALA A 157 18.72 -1.55 15.33
C ALA A 157 20.11 -1.13 14.83
N ALA A 158 20.20 -0.02 14.09
CA ALA A 158 21.45 0.60 13.67
C ALA A 158 22.08 1.51 14.76
N GLY A 159 21.42 1.68 15.93
CA GLY A 159 21.94 2.43 17.07
C GLY A 159 21.37 3.84 17.26
N TYR A 160 20.34 4.21 16.51
CA TYR A 160 19.73 5.57 16.57
C TYR A 160 18.35 5.48 17.21
N SER A 161 18.23 5.95 18.45
CA SER A 161 16.95 5.92 19.16
C SER A 161 15.89 6.79 18.48
N MET A 162 14.66 6.27 18.40
CA MET A 162 13.48 6.99 17.91
C MET A 162 12.68 7.66 19.04
N GLU A 163 13.14 7.57 20.28
CA GLU A 163 12.53 8.30 21.39
C GLU A 163 12.90 9.80 21.27
N PRO A 164 11.90 10.70 21.22
CA PRO A 164 12.15 12.13 21.12
C PRO A 164 13.09 12.66 22.20
N GLY A 165 14.09 13.44 21.80
CA GLY A 165 15.09 14.01 22.70
C GLY A 165 16.26 13.09 23.08
N GLU A 166 16.30 11.84 22.60
CA GLU A 166 17.48 10.97 22.80
C GLU A 166 18.49 11.14 21.65
N PHE A 167 18.18 10.68 20.45
CA PHE A 167 19.03 10.92 19.28
C PHE A 167 18.46 12.03 18.41
N PHE A 168 17.20 11.92 17.98
CA PHE A 168 16.49 12.98 17.30
C PHE A 168 15.94 13.98 18.32
N SER A 169 15.91 15.28 17.98
CA SER A 169 15.27 16.29 18.84
C SER A 169 13.75 16.05 18.94
N ASP A 170 13.16 15.64 17.84
CA ASP A 170 11.75 15.24 17.76
C ASP A 170 11.53 14.26 16.61
N VAL A 171 10.45 13.46 16.71
CA VAL A 171 10.02 12.51 15.69
C VAL A 171 8.53 12.70 15.46
N VAL A 172 8.15 13.10 14.25
CA VAL A 172 6.79 13.52 13.93
C VAL A 172 6.21 12.75 12.74
N PHE A 173 4.89 12.65 12.69
CA PHE A 173 4.18 12.16 11.51
C PHE A 173 3.82 13.32 10.59
N THR A 174 4.21 13.23 9.32
CA THR A 174 3.93 14.23 8.28
C THR A 174 2.62 13.97 7.56
N GLY A 175 2.06 12.76 7.70
CA GLY A 175 0.78 12.35 7.13
C GLY A 175 0.88 11.44 5.90
N GLY A 176 2.05 11.32 5.25
CA GLY A 176 2.26 10.44 4.11
C GLY A 176 3.57 10.68 3.38
N HIS A 177 3.80 9.93 2.32
CA HIS A 177 5.08 9.95 1.61
C HIS A 177 5.37 11.28 0.90
N GLU A 178 4.39 11.84 0.20
CA GLU A 178 4.52 13.13 -0.48
C GLU A 178 4.62 14.27 0.53
N GLN A 179 3.82 14.22 1.60
CA GLN A 179 3.87 15.20 2.69
C GLN A 179 5.23 15.21 3.38
N THR A 180 5.89 14.04 3.55
CA THR A 180 7.24 13.98 4.09
C THR A 180 8.23 14.71 3.18
N ILE A 181 8.14 14.51 1.85
CA ILE A 181 9.00 15.22 0.89
C ILE A 181 8.80 16.73 1.01
N ILE A 182 7.54 17.17 1.00
CA ILE A 182 7.20 18.60 1.12
C ILE A 182 7.68 19.18 2.46
N ALA A 183 7.48 18.47 3.57
CA ALA A 183 7.92 18.92 4.90
C ALA A 183 9.44 19.07 5.00
N VAL A 184 10.21 18.15 4.39
CA VAL A 184 11.68 18.26 4.32
C VAL A 184 12.08 19.45 3.46
N LEU A 185 11.51 19.62 2.28
CA LEU A 185 11.84 20.74 1.38
C LEU A 185 11.52 22.10 2.02
N ASN A 186 10.41 22.20 2.75
CA ASN A 186 10.04 23.43 3.47
C ASN A 186 10.88 23.68 4.72
N GLY A 187 11.60 22.66 5.24
CA GLY A 187 12.33 22.74 6.51
C GLY A 187 11.43 22.60 7.74
N ASP A 188 10.22 22.04 7.59
CA ASP A 188 9.33 21.71 8.71
C ASP A 188 9.90 20.55 9.52
N VAL A 189 10.64 19.64 8.86
CA VAL A 189 11.51 18.61 9.44
C VAL A 189 12.87 18.63 8.75
N ASP A 190 13.94 18.22 9.45
CA ASP A 190 15.30 18.22 8.92
C ASP A 190 15.57 17.07 7.95
N GLY A 191 14.93 15.93 8.19
CA GLY A 191 14.98 14.74 7.34
C GLY A 191 13.76 13.87 7.58
N GLY A 192 13.57 12.86 6.74
CA GLY A 192 12.43 11.96 6.85
C GLY A 192 12.54 10.77 5.91
N VAL A 193 11.50 9.95 5.86
CA VAL A 193 11.46 8.74 5.05
C VAL A 193 10.35 8.76 4.01
N THR A 194 10.67 8.21 2.84
CA THR A 194 9.72 7.90 1.78
C THR A 194 10.03 6.53 1.18
N TRP A 195 9.62 6.23 -0.05
CA TRP A 195 9.88 4.94 -0.68
C TRP A 195 10.32 5.05 -2.13
N ALA A 196 11.11 4.08 -2.55
CA ALA A 196 11.47 3.82 -3.94
C ALA A 196 11.82 2.33 -4.11
N ASP A 197 11.77 1.84 -5.36
CA ASP A 197 12.21 0.48 -5.68
C ASP A 197 13.72 0.28 -5.52
N GLY A 198 14.49 1.38 -5.50
CA GLY A 198 15.93 1.36 -5.34
C GLY A 198 16.70 0.88 -6.57
N GLN A 199 16.03 0.84 -7.73
CA GLN A 199 16.60 0.50 -9.03
C GLN A 199 16.69 1.75 -9.91
N GLY A 200 17.65 1.79 -10.83
CA GLY A 200 17.91 2.99 -11.62
C GLY A 200 18.79 3.99 -10.90
N ALA A 201 18.73 5.26 -11.32
CA ALA A 201 19.58 6.33 -10.80
C ALA A 201 18.85 7.14 -9.72
N TRP A 202 19.60 7.56 -8.69
CA TRP A 202 19.10 8.48 -7.67
C TRP A 202 18.60 9.80 -8.27
N GLU A 203 19.32 10.33 -9.26
CA GLU A 203 19.05 11.59 -9.93
C GLU A 203 17.67 11.61 -10.62
N ASP A 204 17.15 10.42 -10.97
CA ASP A 204 15.82 10.23 -11.57
C ASP A 204 14.73 9.92 -10.53
N GLY A 205 15.08 9.79 -9.24
CA GLY A 205 14.18 9.32 -8.18
C GLY A 205 13.97 7.82 -8.21
N TYR A 206 14.93 7.06 -8.81
CA TYR A 206 14.85 5.64 -9.11
C TYR A 206 13.86 5.31 -10.26
N ASN A 207 13.53 4.04 -10.50
CA ASN A 207 12.60 3.66 -11.56
C ASN A 207 11.13 3.80 -11.12
N SER A 208 10.84 3.56 -9.85
CA SER A 208 9.49 3.68 -9.30
C SER A 208 9.50 4.02 -7.81
N GLY A 209 8.39 4.61 -7.35
CA GLY A 209 8.20 5.00 -5.97
C GLY A 209 7.77 6.44 -5.81
N GLN A 210 7.68 6.92 -4.58
CA GLN A 210 7.26 8.29 -4.35
C GLN A 210 8.31 9.31 -4.79
N LEU A 211 9.60 8.98 -4.68
CA LEU A 211 10.66 9.88 -5.19
C LEU A 211 10.51 10.10 -6.69
N ARG A 212 10.36 9.02 -7.47
CA ARG A 212 10.13 9.10 -8.91
C ARG A 212 8.88 9.90 -9.24
N LYS A 213 7.78 9.55 -8.61
CA LYS A 213 6.50 10.22 -8.83
C LYS A 213 6.56 11.72 -8.52
N SER A 214 7.20 12.11 -7.41
CA SER A 214 7.35 13.50 -7.01
C SER A 214 8.31 14.27 -7.91
N SER A 215 9.36 13.63 -8.42
CA SER A 215 10.28 14.21 -9.41
C SER A 215 9.58 14.44 -10.75
N ASP A 216 8.85 13.44 -11.27
CA ASP A 216 8.09 13.56 -12.53
C ASP A 216 6.99 14.64 -12.44
N ALA A 217 6.40 14.83 -11.26
CA ALA A 217 5.40 15.88 -11.00
C ALA A 217 6.02 17.27 -10.74
N GLY A 218 7.34 17.38 -10.67
CA GLY A 218 8.04 18.64 -10.37
C GLY A 218 7.84 19.13 -8.92
N ILE A 219 7.47 18.24 -8.00
CA ILE A 219 7.35 18.52 -6.56
C ILE A 219 8.73 18.59 -5.92
N VAL A 220 9.69 17.78 -6.38
CA VAL A 220 11.06 17.75 -5.93
C VAL A 220 12.01 17.74 -7.11
N ASP A 221 13.07 18.56 -7.05
CA ASP A 221 14.29 18.34 -7.84
C ASP A 221 15.19 17.42 -7.02
N MET A 222 15.62 16.29 -7.59
CA MET A 222 16.46 15.32 -6.89
C MET A 222 17.83 15.89 -6.51
N ASN A 223 18.25 17.02 -7.10
CA ASN A 223 19.43 17.78 -6.67
C ASN A 223 19.22 18.56 -5.36
N ASP A 224 17.95 18.80 -4.96
CA ASP A 224 17.62 19.53 -3.72
C ASP A 224 17.63 18.64 -2.49
N ILE A 225 17.70 17.32 -2.67
CA ILE A 225 17.73 16.33 -1.60
C ILE A 225 18.89 15.34 -1.73
N VAL A 226 19.24 14.69 -0.64
CA VAL A 226 20.29 13.67 -0.56
C VAL A 226 19.77 12.46 0.21
N GLU A 227 20.14 11.26 -0.26
CA GLU A 227 19.89 10.01 0.48
C GLU A 227 20.80 9.95 1.71
N ILE A 228 20.20 9.74 2.89
CA ILE A 228 20.93 9.61 4.15
C ILE A 228 20.82 8.22 4.77
N TRP A 229 19.87 7.41 4.30
CA TRP A 229 19.63 6.05 4.77
C TRP A 229 18.77 5.26 3.77
N LYS A 230 18.97 3.95 3.74
CA LYS A 230 18.19 3.00 2.95
C LYS A 230 17.94 1.74 3.75
N SER A 231 16.69 1.27 3.81
CA SER A 231 16.35 0.04 4.51
C SER A 231 16.86 -1.22 3.81
N SER A 232 16.80 -2.34 4.51
CA SER A 232 16.76 -3.66 3.91
C SER A 232 15.60 -3.76 2.91
N PRO A 233 15.63 -4.74 1.95
CA PRO A 233 14.51 -4.95 1.04
C PRO A 233 13.20 -5.25 1.78
N ILE A 234 12.14 -4.54 1.43
CA ILE A 234 10.79 -4.66 1.97
C ILE A 234 9.92 -5.38 0.93
N PRO A 235 9.10 -6.38 1.28
CA PRO A 235 8.17 -6.96 0.33
C PRO A 235 7.17 -5.91 -0.19
N GLU A 236 6.97 -5.87 -1.50
CA GLU A 236 5.97 -5.01 -2.13
C GLU A 236 4.58 -5.26 -1.56
N GLY A 237 3.81 -4.22 -1.43
CA GLY A 237 2.48 -4.30 -0.85
C GLY A 237 1.46 -4.94 -1.80
N PRO A 238 0.47 -5.68 -1.26
CA PRO A 238 -0.49 -6.40 -2.08
C PRO A 238 -1.57 -5.50 -2.68
N ILE A 239 -2.01 -5.87 -3.87
CA ILE A 239 -3.35 -5.55 -4.35
C ILE A 239 -4.31 -6.55 -3.69
N VAL A 240 -5.32 -6.03 -3.02
CA VAL A 240 -6.30 -6.85 -2.27
C VAL A 240 -7.70 -6.71 -2.85
N LEU A 241 -8.46 -7.79 -2.80
CA LEU A 241 -9.88 -7.83 -3.14
C LEU A 241 -10.69 -8.23 -1.89
N ARG A 242 -11.83 -7.60 -1.71
CA ARG A 242 -12.75 -7.92 -0.60
C ARG A 242 -13.31 -9.34 -0.78
N ASN A 243 -13.25 -10.15 0.27
CA ASN A 243 -13.66 -11.57 0.22
C ASN A 243 -15.15 -11.78 -0.09
N ALA A 244 -16.00 -10.84 0.30
CA ALA A 244 -17.43 -10.91 0.04
C ALA A 244 -17.84 -10.63 -1.42
N LEU A 245 -16.88 -10.29 -2.31
CA LEU A 245 -17.15 -10.16 -3.74
C LEU A 245 -17.46 -11.52 -4.38
N PRO A 246 -18.32 -11.56 -5.42
CA PRO A 246 -18.53 -12.76 -6.24
C PRO A 246 -17.21 -13.27 -6.85
N GLU A 247 -17.07 -14.59 -6.97
CA GLU A 247 -15.81 -15.19 -7.49
C GLU A 247 -15.49 -14.76 -8.93
N ASP A 248 -16.50 -14.60 -9.78
CA ASP A 248 -16.32 -14.14 -11.15
C ASP A 248 -15.81 -12.69 -11.22
N VAL A 249 -16.24 -11.84 -10.28
CA VAL A 249 -15.73 -10.46 -10.14
C VAL A 249 -14.25 -10.48 -9.69
N LYS A 250 -13.92 -11.30 -8.68
CA LYS A 250 -12.54 -11.44 -8.21
C LYS A 250 -11.63 -11.97 -9.31
N THR A 251 -12.08 -12.96 -10.06
CA THR A 251 -11.33 -13.53 -11.19
C THR A 251 -11.08 -12.47 -12.28
N LYS A 252 -12.14 -11.78 -12.73
CA LYS A 252 -12.00 -10.72 -13.74
C LYS A 252 -11.05 -9.60 -13.31
N MET A 253 -11.15 -9.17 -12.05
CA MET A 253 -10.28 -8.10 -11.53
C MET A 253 -8.82 -8.55 -11.42
N THR A 254 -8.58 -9.80 -11.02
CA THR A 254 -7.23 -10.37 -10.97
C THR A 254 -6.64 -10.48 -12.37
N GLU A 255 -7.38 -11.01 -13.34
CA GLU A 255 -6.94 -11.14 -14.76
C GLU A 255 -6.70 -9.78 -15.42
N LEU A 256 -7.62 -8.81 -15.24
CA LEU A 256 -7.48 -7.45 -15.75
C LEU A 256 -6.20 -6.80 -15.22
N THR A 257 -5.98 -6.89 -13.90
CA THR A 257 -4.84 -6.23 -13.27
C THR A 257 -3.52 -6.91 -13.65
N ALA A 258 -3.48 -8.24 -13.70
CA ALA A 258 -2.31 -8.99 -14.15
C ALA A 258 -1.94 -8.67 -15.60
N GLY A 259 -2.93 -8.52 -16.49
CA GLY A 259 -2.73 -8.17 -17.89
C GLY A 259 -2.54 -6.69 -18.18
N LEU A 260 -2.64 -5.81 -17.18
CA LEU A 260 -2.66 -4.36 -17.39
C LEU A 260 -1.40 -3.84 -18.08
N HIS A 261 -0.23 -4.31 -17.69
CA HIS A 261 1.04 -3.89 -18.29
C HIS A 261 1.13 -4.24 -19.79
N ASP A 262 0.70 -5.43 -20.18
CA ASP A 262 0.70 -5.87 -21.58
C ASP A 262 -0.33 -5.12 -22.41
N MET A 263 -1.45 -4.75 -21.82
CA MET A 263 -2.56 -4.04 -22.47
C MET A 263 -2.27 -2.54 -22.59
N ASP A 264 -1.81 -1.91 -21.52
CA ASP A 264 -1.52 -0.47 -21.45
C ASP A 264 -0.38 -0.20 -20.44
N PRO A 265 0.89 -0.23 -20.90
CA PRO A 265 2.04 0.01 -20.00
C PRO A 265 1.98 1.36 -19.28
N GLN A 266 1.43 2.41 -19.91
CA GLN A 266 1.35 3.73 -19.30
C GLN A 266 0.33 3.74 -18.15
N CYS A 267 -0.78 3.04 -18.30
CA CYS A 267 -1.74 2.86 -17.23
C CYS A 267 -1.12 2.05 -16.08
N ALA A 268 -0.42 0.97 -16.39
CA ALA A 268 0.29 0.17 -15.39
C ALA A 268 1.31 1.02 -14.60
N TYR A 269 2.07 1.88 -15.28
CA TYR A 269 3.04 2.81 -14.64
C TYR A 269 2.34 3.84 -13.74
N GLY A 270 1.18 4.38 -14.17
CA GLY A 270 0.38 5.28 -13.33
C GLY A 270 -0.08 4.61 -12.04
N VAL A 271 -0.60 3.39 -12.13
CA VAL A 271 -1.05 2.58 -10.98
C VAL A 271 0.12 2.17 -10.09
N ALA A 272 1.27 1.79 -10.70
CA ALA A 272 2.46 1.30 -10.00
C ALA A 272 3.37 2.40 -9.42
N ALA A 273 3.04 3.67 -9.66
CA ALA A 273 3.87 4.83 -9.28
C ALA A 273 5.26 4.82 -9.94
N GLY A 274 5.35 4.48 -11.21
CA GLY A 274 6.56 4.42 -12.03
C GLY A 274 6.68 3.14 -12.85
N GLU A 275 7.88 2.86 -13.34
CA GLU A 275 8.14 1.70 -14.20
C GLU A 275 7.89 0.37 -13.46
N THR A 276 7.29 -0.58 -14.14
CA THR A 276 7.00 -1.92 -13.62
C THR A 276 7.08 -2.95 -14.75
N ALA A 277 7.45 -4.19 -14.43
CA ALA A 277 7.33 -5.33 -15.35
C ALA A 277 5.93 -5.96 -15.34
N GLY A 278 5.00 -5.43 -14.53
CA GLY A 278 3.64 -5.90 -14.41
C GLY A 278 3.24 -6.29 -12.99
N PHE A 279 2.27 -7.18 -12.90
CA PHE A 279 1.70 -7.63 -11.62
C PHE A 279 1.61 -9.16 -11.61
N GLU A 280 2.16 -9.76 -10.54
CA GLU A 280 2.24 -11.21 -10.38
C GLU A 280 1.42 -11.70 -9.17
N PRO A 281 0.95 -12.94 -9.18
CA PRO A 281 0.20 -13.50 -8.06
C PRO A 281 0.97 -13.50 -6.75
N VAL A 282 0.30 -13.13 -5.66
CA VAL A 282 0.85 -13.16 -4.30
C VAL A 282 -0.14 -13.79 -3.33
N THR A 283 0.37 -14.34 -2.24
CA THR A 283 -0.44 -14.92 -1.17
C THR A 283 -0.14 -14.26 0.18
N HIS A 284 -1.01 -14.50 1.15
CA HIS A 284 -0.83 -14.07 2.53
C HIS A 284 0.55 -14.42 3.11
N ASP A 285 1.13 -15.55 2.71
CA ASP A 285 2.41 -16.04 3.25
C ASP A 285 3.57 -15.07 3.04
N ALA A 286 3.52 -14.25 1.98
CA ALA A 286 4.52 -13.22 1.71
C ALA A 286 4.58 -12.11 2.78
N TYR A 287 3.52 -11.96 3.56
CA TYR A 287 3.35 -10.86 4.52
C TYR A 287 3.49 -11.26 5.99
N LYS A 288 3.72 -12.56 6.29
CA LYS A 288 3.80 -13.07 7.67
C LYS A 288 4.81 -12.31 8.54
N THR A 289 6.00 -12.06 8.03
CA THR A 289 7.04 -11.33 8.77
C THR A 289 6.60 -9.91 9.10
N ILE A 290 5.95 -9.20 8.17
CA ILE A 290 5.45 -7.83 8.42
C ILE A 290 4.31 -7.85 9.45
N ILE A 291 3.45 -8.86 9.42
CA ILE A 291 2.39 -9.05 10.42
C ILE A 291 3.01 -9.27 11.80
N GLU A 292 4.03 -10.13 11.91
CA GLU A 292 4.75 -10.39 13.17
C GLU A 292 5.44 -9.13 13.72
N VAL A 293 6.11 -8.37 12.86
CA VAL A 293 6.75 -7.09 13.23
C VAL A 293 5.71 -6.11 13.75
N ARG A 294 4.55 -5.98 13.07
CA ARG A 294 3.48 -5.08 13.50
C ARG A 294 2.89 -5.50 14.87
N VAL A 295 2.69 -6.80 15.10
CA VAL A 295 2.22 -7.33 16.40
C VAL A 295 3.22 -7.02 17.50
N ALA A 296 4.51 -7.25 17.25
CA ALA A 296 5.57 -6.94 18.22
C ALA A 296 5.60 -5.44 18.58
N GLN A 297 5.47 -4.57 17.57
CA GLN A 297 5.41 -3.12 17.77
C GLN A 297 4.21 -2.68 18.62
N GLN A 298 3.02 -3.20 18.32
CA GLN A 298 1.82 -2.89 19.12
C GLN A 298 1.94 -3.33 20.58
N SER A 299 2.65 -4.43 20.83
CA SER A 299 2.88 -4.96 22.18
C SER A 299 3.85 -4.11 23.00
N GLN A 300 4.73 -3.35 22.37
CA GLN A 300 5.67 -2.43 23.03
C GLN A 300 5.04 -1.07 23.36
N SER A 301 3.98 -0.70 22.63
CA SER A 301 3.30 0.59 22.79
C SER A 301 2.17 0.57 23.85
N ASN A 302 1.85 -0.61 24.44
CA ASN A 302 0.88 -0.83 25.52
C ASN A 302 1.55 -1.07 26.87
#